data_eda4f49df92f9ce2026a9e30f1ed0e38
#
_entry.id   eda4f49df92f9ce2026a9e30f1ed0e38
#
_cell.length_a   1.000
_cell.length_b   1.000
_cell.length_c   1.000
_cell.angle_alpha   90.00
_cell.angle_beta   90.00
_cell.angle_gamma   90.00
#
_symmetry.space_group_name_H-M   'P 1'
#
loop_
_entity.id
_entity.type
_entity.pdbx_description
1 polymer ?
#
loop_
_entity_poly.entity_id
_entity_poly.type
_entity_poly.pdbx_seq_one_letter_code
_entity_poly.pdbx_strand_id
1 'polypeptide(L)'
;SYLLNLKSEKTESTKINFKLLNTSKNENGYYFTLEVPSEDPINQLQLDFKLFNFDWRVALEGSQNQIDWFTIVDDYRILSIKNAETFYQYTNITFQNSKYRFFRLLVKTNEDPGLRNVKAFFNRIYDGVYNQYSVTSISTKQNSSNQSTELNISLKNKVPVSYLNIHVNNPFDYYRPVTIQYVSDSVKSQKGYIYNYRTLTQGTLNSIETNEFKFKPTVLKKLKITINNQDNQPLIIDSVSVKGYVYDLIVRFTQPATYYLTYGNPSAFRPNYDIEQFATKIPDNLVSLKLGDEQHIEREPSK
;
A
#
# COMPACT_ATOMS: atom_id res chain seq x y z
N SER A 1 25.50 17.18 14.04
CA SER A 1 24.55 16.05 14.20
C SER A 1 23.46 16.12 13.16
N TYR A 2 22.92 14.97 12.79
CA TYR A 2 21.85 14.89 11.81
C TYR A 2 20.79 13.85 12.17
N LEU A 3 19.61 14.00 11.59
CA LEU A 3 18.49 13.07 11.64
C LEU A 3 17.98 12.81 10.22
N LEU A 4 17.74 11.55 9.88
CA LEU A 4 17.02 11.19 8.66
C LEU A 4 15.53 11.17 8.95
N ASN A 5 14.78 12.05 8.29
CA ASN A 5 13.33 12.13 8.37
C ASN A 5 12.70 11.50 7.13
N LEU A 6 11.92 10.46 7.32
CA LEU A 6 11.23 9.76 6.24
C LEU A 6 9.87 10.40 6.00
N LYS A 7 9.64 10.90 4.79
CA LYS A 7 8.33 11.43 4.36
C LYS A 7 7.38 10.31 3.99
N SER A 8 7.12 9.41 4.95
CA SER A 8 6.22 8.29 4.72
C SER A 8 4.75 8.71 4.79
N GLU A 9 3.91 7.97 4.09
CA GLU A 9 2.47 8.04 4.27
C GLU A 9 2.11 7.67 5.73
N LYS A 10 1.16 8.40 6.29
CA LYS A 10 0.62 8.14 7.61
C LYS A 10 -0.89 8.13 7.54
N THR A 11 -1.52 7.09 8.06
CA THR A 11 -2.98 7.04 8.22
C THR A 11 -3.31 7.06 9.70
N GLU A 12 -4.09 8.05 10.11
CA GLU A 12 -4.71 8.11 11.43
C GLU A 12 -6.14 7.64 11.31
N SER A 13 -6.45 6.50 11.93
CA SER A 13 -7.77 5.87 11.87
C SER A 13 -8.44 5.94 13.22
N THR A 14 -9.60 6.58 13.26
CA THR A 14 -10.46 6.64 14.44
C THR A 14 -11.68 5.76 14.20
N LYS A 15 -11.86 4.76 15.06
CA LYS A 15 -13.06 3.92 15.01
C LYS A 15 -14.24 4.71 15.60
N ILE A 16 -15.32 4.79 14.84
CA ILE A 16 -16.56 5.46 15.24
C ILE A 16 -17.59 4.40 15.65
N ASN A 17 -18.15 4.58 16.83
CA ASN A 17 -19.19 3.69 17.31
C ASN A 17 -20.51 3.98 16.59
N PHE A 18 -21.26 2.94 16.31
CA PHE A 18 -22.59 3.03 15.72
C PHE A 18 -23.53 1.99 16.33
N LYS A 19 -24.81 2.14 16.05
CA LYS A 19 -25.85 1.19 16.46
C LYS A 19 -26.61 0.73 15.21
N LEU A 20 -26.73 -0.58 15.02
CA LEU A 20 -27.64 -1.13 14.02
C LEU A 20 -29.07 -0.95 14.53
N LEU A 21 -29.87 -0.15 13.82
CA LEU A 21 -31.26 0.15 14.19
C LEU A 21 -32.23 -0.84 13.60
N ASN A 22 -32.07 -1.14 12.30
CA ASN A 22 -33.01 -1.94 11.56
C ASN A 22 -32.35 -2.71 10.43
N THR A 23 -32.92 -3.87 10.13
CA THR A 23 -32.66 -4.66 8.94
C THR A 23 -33.97 -4.92 8.23
N SER A 24 -34.07 -4.60 6.95
CA SER A 24 -35.26 -4.81 6.14
C SER A 24 -34.91 -5.36 4.76
N LYS A 25 -35.88 -5.97 4.09
CA LYS A 25 -35.73 -6.49 2.73
C LYS A 25 -36.86 -5.95 1.85
N ASN A 26 -36.54 -5.62 0.62
CA ASN A 26 -37.52 -5.38 -0.45
C ASN A 26 -37.01 -5.98 -1.78
N GLU A 27 -37.63 -5.61 -2.88
CA GLU A 27 -37.24 -6.06 -4.23
C GLU A 27 -35.81 -5.65 -4.65
N ASN A 28 -35.29 -4.57 -4.11
CA ASN A 28 -33.92 -4.08 -4.41
C ASN A 28 -32.82 -4.79 -3.61
N GLY A 29 -33.17 -5.51 -2.53
CA GLY A 29 -32.21 -6.21 -1.69
C GLY A 29 -32.40 -6.00 -0.18
N TYR A 30 -31.31 -6.09 0.55
CA TYR A 30 -31.28 -5.97 2.02
C TYR A 30 -30.76 -4.62 2.44
N TYR A 31 -31.51 -3.96 3.32
CA TYR A 31 -31.17 -2.67 3.91
C TYR A 31 -30.75 -2.81 5.37
N PHE A 32 -29.68 -2.15 5.72
CA PHE A 32 -29.16 -2.07 7.08
C PHE A 32 -29.09 -0.58 7.48
N THR A 33 -29.87 -0.17 8.46
CA THR A 33 -29.88 1.21 8.95
C THR A 33 -29.01 1.30 10.20
N LEU A 34 -28.04 2.19 10.16
CA LEU A 34 -27.06 2.44 11.22
C LEU A 34 -27.27 3.84 11.79
N GLU A 35 -27.24 3.99 13.10
CA GLU A 35 -27.17 5.28 13.79
C GLU A 35 -25.73 5.53 14.25
N VAL A 36 -25.17 6.66 13.87
CA VAL A 36 -23.87 7.16 14.31
C VAL A 36 -24.12 8.32 15.26
N PRO A 37 -24.05 8.10 16.59
CA PRO A 37 -24.39 9.12 17.58
C PRO A 37 -23.33 10.21 17.74
N SER A 38 -22.19 10.06 17.08
CA SER A 38 -21.07 10.99 17.13
C SER A 38 -21.24 12.14 16.14
N GLU A 39 -20.71 13.30 16.49
CA GLU A 39 -20.57 14.42 15.55
C GLU A 39 -19.37 14.26 14.60
N ASP A 40 -18.56 13.25 14.79
CA ASP A 40 -17.43 12.98 13.93
C ASP A 40 -17.88 12.46 12.56
N PRO A 41 -17.25 12.89 11.48
CA PRO A 41 -17.51 12.32 10.16
C PRO A 41 -17.02 10.87 10.09
N ILE A 42 -17.56 10.10 9.14
CA ILE A 42 -17.02 8.82 8.72
C ILE A 42 -16.68 8.87 7.24
N ASN A 43 -15.71 8.05 6.81
CA ASN A 43 -15.32 7.92 5.40
C ASN A 43 -14.99 6.48 4.99
N GLN A 44 -15.22 5.54 5.88
CA GLN A 44 -15.07 4.11 5.59
C GLN A 44 -16.05 3.26 6.40
N LEU A 45 -16.64 2.29 5.74
CA LEU A 45 -17.31 1.15 6.36
C LEU A 45 -16.56 -0.13 6.02
N GLN A 46 -16.27 -0.93 7.03
CA GLN A 46 -15.76 -2.29 6.87
C GLN A 46 -16.88 -3.28 7.16
N LEU A 47 -17.26 -4.07 6.15
CA LEU A 47 -18.37 -5.02 6.23
C LEU A 47 -17.82 -6.44 6.44
N ASP A 48 -18.44 -7.17 7.37
CA ASP A 48 -18.14 -8.57 7.63
C ASP A 48 -19.40 -9.43 7.44
N PHE A 49 -19.35 -10.36 6.48
CA PHE A 49 -20.45 -11.23 6.12
C PHE A 49 -20.17 -12.67 6.56
N LYS A 50 -21.23 -13.47 6.75
CA LYS A 50 -21.13 -14.91 6.99
C LYS A 50 -20.76 -15.67 5.72
N LEU A 51 -21.23 -15.18 4.58
CA LEU A 51 -21.04 -15.82 3.29
C LEU A 51 -19.64 -15.49 2.73
N PHE A 52 -19.13 -16.44 1.94
CA PHE A 52 -17.97 -16.29 1.10
C PHE A 52 -18.38 -16.55 -0.36
N ASN A 53 -17.51 -16.21 -1.29
CA ASN A 53 -17.74 -16.42 -2.73
C ASN A 53 -19.00 -15.70 -3.23
N PHE A 54 -19.01 -14.39 -2.99
CA PHE A 54 -20.04 -13.50 -3.48
C PHE A 54 -19.44 -12.33 -4.27
N ASP A 55 -20.27 -11.76 -5.14
CA ASP A 55 -20.00 -10.54 -5.90
C ASP A 55 -21.29 -9.71 -5.91
N TRP A 56 -21.33 -8.67 -5.09
CA TRP A 56 -22.53 -7.86 -4.90
C TRP A 56 -22.27 -6.39 -5.20
N ARG A 57 -23.36 -5.69 -5.52
CA ARG A 57 -23.40 -4.25 -5.58
C ARG A 57 -24.04 -3.69 -4.31
N VAL A 58 -23.51 -2.58 -3.82
CA VAL A 58 -24.03 -1.90 -2.63
C VAL A 58 -24.22 -0.43 -2.91
N ALA A 59 -25.19 0.18 -2.21
CA ALA A 59 -25.36 1.62 -2.13
C ALA A 59 -25.36 2.07 -0.68
N LEU A 60 -24.83 3.26 -0.43
CA LEU A 60 -24.79 3.89 0.88
C LEU A 60 -25.47 5.27 0.80
N GLU A 61 -26.37 5.51 1.71
CA GLU A 61 -27.10 6.77 1.85
C GLU A 61 -26.92 7.32 3.27
N GLY A 62 -27.02 8.64 3.40
CA GLY A 62 -26.97 9.35 4.67
C GLY A 62 -28.22 10.17 4.90
N SER A 63 -28.64 10.30 6.17
CA SER A 63 -29.79 11.11 6.58
C SER A 63 -29.58 11.72 7.97
N GLN A 64 -30.20 12.87 8.21
CA GLN A 64 -30.25 13.46 9.55
C GLN A 64 -31.54 13.07 10.32
N ASN A 65 -32.59 12.69 9.61
CA ASN A 65 -33.96 12.54 10.16
C ASN A 65 -34.65 11.22 9.80
N GLN A 66 -33.97 10.33 9.04
CA GLN A 66 -34.49 9.07 8.48
C GLN A 66 -35.64 9.25 7.48
N ILE A 67 -35.91 10.47 7.03
CA ILE A 67 -36.93 10.80 6.03
C ILE A 67 -36.24 11.15 4.71
N ASP A 68 -35.35 12.15 4.76
CA ASP A 68 -34.59 12.63 3.60
C ASP A 68 -33.26 11.89 3.53
N TRP A 69 -33.08 11.12 2.46
CA TRP A 69 -31.88 10.30 2.24
C TRP A 69 -31.08 10.84 1.07
N PHE A 70 -29.77 10.97 1.27
CA PHE A 70 -28.82 11.48 0.28
C PHE A 70 -27.83 10.39 -0.07
N THR A 71 -27.67 10.12 -1.36
CA THR A 71 -26.74 9.12 -1.86
C THR A 71 -25.29 9.56 -1.58
N ILE A 72 -24.53 8.72 -0.90
CA ILE A 72 -23.09 8.88 -0.63
C ILE A 72 -22.30 8.06 -1.63
N VAL A 73 -22.71 6.81 -1.82
CA VAL A 73 -22.11 5.85 -2.75
C VAL A 73 -23.23 5.12 -3.47
N ASP A 74 -23.12 4.99 -4.79
CA ASP A 74 -24.02 4.17 -5.58
C ASP A 74 -23.24 3.12 -6.36
N ASP A 75 -23.84 1.95 -6.52
CA ASP A 75 -23.35 0.83 -7.30
C ASP A 75 -21.88 0.40 -7.00
N TYR A 76 -21.46 0.52 -5.75
CA TYR A 76 -20.13 0.10 -5.32
C TYR A 76 -20.05 -1.43 -5.29
N ARG A 77 -19.02 -1.99 -5.91
CA ARG A 77 -18.80 -3.44 -5.93
C ARG A 77 -18.13 -3.91 -4.66
N ILE A 78 -18.66 -4.95 -4.05
CA ILE A 78 -18.01 -5.69 -2.96
C ILE A 78 -17.96 -7.17 -3.34
N LEU A 79 -16.88 -7.84 -2.97
CA LEU A 79 -16.75 -9.26 -3.25
C LEU A 79 -15.92 -10.00 -2.20
N SER A 80 -16.14 -11.30 -2.14
CA SER A 80 -15.32 -12.23 -1.37
C SER A 80 -15.07 -13.48 -2.22
N ILE A 81 -13.80 -13.89 -2.28
CA ILE A 81 -13.36 -15.09 -2.97
C ILE A 81 -12.56 -15.93 -1.99
N LYS A 82 -12.99 -17.17 -1.78
CA LYS A 82 -12.32 -18.12 -0.91
C LYS A 82 -12.25 -19.47 -1.58
N ASN A 83 -11.05 -19.96 -1.81
CA ASN A 83 -10.75 -21.31 -2.28
C ASN A 83 -9.52 -21.86 -1.55
N ALA A 84 -8.98 -23.00 -1.99
CA ALA A 84 -7.83 -23.64 -1.35
C ALA A 84 -6.56 -22.78 -1.34
N GLU A 85 -6.39 -21.88 -2.32
CA GLU A 85 -5.16 -21.12 -2.54
C GLU A 85 -5.33 -19.61 -2.33
N THR A 86 -6.57 -19.11 -2.33
CA THR A 86 -6.86 -17.68 -2.28
C THR A 86 -7.93 -17.37 -1.25
N PHE A 87 -7.64 -16.40 -0.41
CA PHE A 87 -8.63 -15.72 0.41
C PHE A 87 -8.52 -14.21 0.16
N TYR A 88 -9.42 -13.70 -0.67
CA TYR A 88 -9.48 -12.28 -1.02
C TYR A 88 -10.85 -11.71 -0.66
N GLN A 89 -10.86 -10.59 0.07
CA GLN A 89 -12.07 -9.87 0.45
C GLN A 89 -11.94 -8.39 0.09
N TYR A 90 -12.86 -7.91 -0.72
CA TYR A 90 -13.04 -6.50 -1.03
C TYR A 90 -14.38 -6.05 -0.48
N THR A 91 -14.43 -5.80 0.84
CA THR A 91 -15.65 -5.48 1.60
C THR A 91 -15.55 -4.17 2.36
N ASN A 92 -14.52 -3.38 2.09
CA ASN A 92 -14.36 -2.03 2.60
C ASN A 92 -14.97 -1.05 1.62
N ILE A 93 -15.93 -0.25 2.07
CA ILE A 93 -16.49 0.85 1.29
C ILE A 93 -15.80 2.12 1.74
N THR A 94 -15.12 2.81 0.84
CA THR A 94 -14.49 4.11 1.09
C THR A 94 -15.25 5.21 0.36
N PHE A 95 -15.43 6.34 1.01
CA PHE A 95 -16.20 7.47 0.49
C PHE A 95 -15.69 8.79 1.06
N GLN A 96 -16.24 9.92 0.58
CA GLN A 96 -15.89 11.24 1.10
C GLN A 96 -16.35 11.40 2.54
N ASN A 97 -15.65 12.26 3.30
CA ASN A 97 -16.04 12.58 4.67
C ASN A 97 -17.52 12.95 4.76
N SER A 98 -18.29 12.11 5.41
CA SER A 98 -19.73 12.23 5.49
C SER A 98 -20.18 12.32 6.95
N LYS A 99 -20.96 13.38 7.27
CA LYS A 99 -21.43 13.69 8.61
C LYS A 99 -22.96 13.61 8.65
N TYR A 100 -23.46 12.38 8.77
CA TYR A 100 -24.88 12.11 8.95
C TYR A 100 -25.10 11.36 10.26
N ARG A 101 -26.25 11.57 10.87
CA ARG A 101 -26.67 10.81 12.06
C ARG A 101 -27.05 9.38 11.71
N PHE A 102 -27.67 9.19 10.55
CA PHE A 102 -28.11 7.89 10.08
C PHE A 102 -27.47 7.54 8.73
N PHE A 103 -27.09 6.28 8.59
CA PHE A 103 -26.59 5.72 7.35
C PHE A 103 -27.44 4.50 6.98
N ARG A 104 -27.74 4.34 5.71
CA ARG A 104 -28.48 3.20 5.19
C ARG A 104 -27.66 2.51 4.11
N LEU A 105 -27.26 1.27 4.40
CA LEU A 105 -26.55 0.41 3.48
C LEU A 105 -27.53 -0.50 2.79
N LEU A 106 -27.60 -0.47 1.46
CA LEU A 106 -28.30 -1.43 0.63
C LEU A 106 -27.30 -2.45 0.09
N VAL A 107 -27.54 -3.74 0.29
CA VAL A 107 -26.84 -4.83 -0.38
C VAL A 107 -27.79 -5.40 -1.43
N LYS A 108 -27.45 -5.20 -2.74
CA LYS A 108 -28.26 -5.61 -3.88
C LYS A 108 -28.12 -7.14 -4.10
N THR A 109 -28.87 -7.92 -3.35
CA THR A 109 -28.90 -9.39 -3.42
C THR A 109 -30.29 -9.92 -3.05
N ASN A 110 -30.66 -11.07 -3.61
CA ASN A 110 -31.91 -11.76 -3.29
C ASN A 110 -31.80 -12.69 -2.08
N GLU A 111 -30.60 -13.14 -1.77
CA GLU A 111 -30.30 -14.03 -0.63
C GLU A 111 -29.86 -13.22 0.59
N ASP A 112 -30.13 -13.71 1.79
CA ASP A 112 -29.67 -13.06 3.02
C ASP A 112 -28.14 -13.00 3.00
N PRO A 113 -27.55 -11.79 2.92
CA PRO A 113 -26.10 -11.64 2.89
C PRO A 113 -25.44 -12.07 4.20
N GLY A 114 -26.20 -12.23 5.28
CA GLY A 114 -25.69 -12.63 6.58
C GLY A 114 -24.67 -11.63 7.13
N LEU A 115 -24.98 -10.34 7.10
CA LEU A 115 -24.13 -9.30 7.66
C LEU A 115 -23.92 -9.55 9.17
N ARG A 116 -22.68 -9.88 9.56
CA ARG A 116 -22.32 -10.16 10.96
C ARG A 116 -21.91 -8.90 11.71
N ASN A 117 -21.16 -8.05 11.04
CA ASN A 117 -20.58 -6.88 11.68
C ASN A 117 -20.33 -5.78 10.64
N VAL A 118 -20.43 -4.55 11.10
CA VAL A 118 -19.98 -3.36 10.38
C VAL A 118 -19.05 -2.61 11.32
N LYS A 119 -17.97 -2.04 10.80
CA LYS A 119 -17.13 -1.11 11.53
C LYS A 119 -17.07 0.19 10.74
N ALA A 120 -17.31 1.30 11.41
CA ALA A 120 -17.20 2.63 10.84
C ALA A 120 -15.89 3.28 11.26
N PHE A 121 -15.24 3.98 10.34
CA PHE A 121 -13.98 4.66 10.59
C PHE A 121 -13.99 6.07 10.01
N PHE A 122 -13.26 6.93 10.69
CA PHE A 122 -12.78 8.19 10.14
C PHE A 122 -11.26 8.09 9.95
N ASN A 123 -10.83 8.06 8.70
CA ASN A 123 -9.43 7.97 8.32
C ASN A 123 -8.93 9.33 7.83
N ARG A 124 -7.83 9.80 8.42
CA ARG A 124 -7.05 10.93 7.92
C ARG A 124 -5.79 10.38 7.27
N ILE A 125 -5.66 10.59 5.98
CA ILE A 125 -4.49 10.15 5.22
C ILE A 125 -3.58 11.36 5.02
N TYR A 126 -2.34 11.21 5.44
CA TYR A 126 -1.25 12.14 5.16
C TYR A 126 -0.38 11.50 4.09
N ASP A 127 -0.37 12.09 2.91
CA ASP A 127 0.32 11.51 1.76
C ASP A 127 1.83 11.45 2.00
N GLY A 128 2.43 10.33 1.60
CA GLY A 128 3.87 10.20 1.53
C GLY A 128 4.44 10.92 0.29
N VAL A 129 5.67 11.36 0.39
CA VAL A 129 6.40 11.92 -0.75
C VAL A 129 7.30 10.84 -1.32
N TYR A 130 7.18 10.59 -2.63
CA TYR A 130 7.88 9.49 -3.30
C TYR A 130 8.84 9.97 -4.38
N ASN A 131 9.99 9.31 -4.46
CA ASN A 131 10.87 9.32 -5.63
C ASN A 131 10.49 8.17 -6.55
N GLN A 132 10.34 8.42 -7.85
CA GLN A 132 10.20 7.41 -8.88
C GLN A 132 11.58 6.89 -9.26
N TYR A 133 11.75 5.57 -9.32
CA TYR A 133 13.02 4.96 -9.71
C TYR A 133 12.96 4.38 -11.11
N SER A 134 14.05 4.57 -11.88
CA SER A 134 14.14 4.05 -13.24
C SER A 134 14.35 2.55 -13.25
N VAL A 135 13.43 1.84 -13.90
CA VAL A 135 13.55 0.42 -14.22
C VAL A 135 14.39 0.32 -15.50
N THR A 136 15.48 -0.44 -15.45
CA THR A 136 16.39 -0.63 -16.60
C THR A 136 16.07 -1.86 -17.41
N SER A 137 15.48 -2.88 -16.78
CA SER A 137 15.02 -4.08 -17.49
C SER A 137 13.90 -4.77 -16.73
N ILE A 138 12.97 -5.34 -17.48
CA ILE A 138 11.96 -6.29 -17.02
C ILE A 138 12.08 -7.52 -17.91
N SER A 139 12.27 -8.69 -17.32
CA SER A 139 12.19 -9.97 -18.04
C SER A 139 11.11 -10.84 -17.44
N THR A 140 10.30 -11.42 -18.32
CA THR A 140 9.17 -12.28 -17.94
C THR A 140 9.52 -13.73 -18.29
N LYS A 141 9.28 -14.64 -17.36
CA LYS A 141 9.45 -16.08 -17.57
C LYS A 141 8.17 -16.79 -17.12
N GLN A 142 7.64 -17.64 -18.01
CA GLN A 142 6.54 -18.55 -17.66
C GLN A 142 7.13 -19.85 -17.13
N ASN A 143 6.59 -20.32 -16.01
CA ASN A 143 6.98 -21.60 -15.43
C ASN A 143 5.76 -22.53 -15.44
N SER A 144 5.73 -23.45 -16.39
CA SER A 144 4.61 -24.38 -16.58
C SER A 144 4.53 -25.44 -15.49
N SER A 145 5.65 -25.78 -14.82
CA SER A 145 5.64 -26.83 -13.78
C SER A 145 4.95 -26.40 -12.50
N ASN A 146 4.98 -25.11 -12.17
CA ASN A 146 4.29 -24.53 -11.00
C ASN A 146 3.27 -23.45 -11.37
N GLN A 147 2.84 -23.43 -12.63
CA GLN A 147 1.78 -22.55 -13.14
C GLN A 147 1.98 -21.09 -12.73
N SER A 148 3.20 -20.55 -12.86
CA SER A 148 3.53 -19.20 -12.43
C SER A 148 4.18 -18.35 -13.50
N THR A 149 4.00 -17.05 -13.35
CA THR A 149 4.73 -16.02 -14.11
C THR A 149 5.75 -15.36 -13.20
N GLU A 150 7.01 -15.38 -13.57
CA GLU A 150 8.09 -14.68 -12.88
C GLU A 150 8.50 -13.42 -13.64
N LEU A 151 8.46 -12.27 -12.98
CA LEU A 151 9.01 -11.02 -13.49
C LEU A 151 10.30 -10.71 -12.73
N ASN A 152 11.41 -10.55 -13.47
CA ASN A 152 12.67 -10.11 -12.90
C ASN A 152 12.92 -8.67 -13.33
N ILE A 153 13.05 -7.77 -12.35
CA ILE A 153 13.16 -6.32 -12.54
C ILE A 153 14.52 -5.86 -12.03
N SER A 154 15.20 -5.06 -12.85
CA SER A 154 16.45 -4.40 -12.46
C SER A 154 16.28 -2.89 -12.42
N LEU A 155 16.80 -2.26 -11.37
CA LEU A 155 16.86 -0.82 -11.23
C LEU A 155 18.23 -0.29 -11.65
N LYS A 156 18.31 0.97 -12.07
CA LYS A 156 19.57 1.63 -12.43
C LYS A 156 20.56 1.60 -11.26
N ASN A 157 20.10 1.96 -10.08
CA ASN A 157 20.90 2.05 -8.86
C ASN A 157 20.31 1.20 -7.73
N LYS A 158 21.11 0.95 -6.69
CA LYS A 158 20.65 0.38 -5.43
C LYS A 158 20.01 1.48 -4.61
N VAL A 159 18.69 1.42 -4.40
CA VAL A 159 17.87 2.51 -3.83
C VAL A 159 16.87 1.97 -2.79
N PRO A 160 16.42 2.81 -1.85
CA PRO A 160 15.41 2.42 -0.85
C PRO A 160 14.01 2.38 -1.46
N VAL A 161 13.57 1.18 -1.84
CA VAL A 161 12.23 0.94 -2.40
C VAL A 161 11.25 0.68 -1.27
N SER A 162 10.04 1.25 -1.37
CA SER A 162 8.93 1.05 -0.42
C SER A 162 7.57 0.87 -1.10
N TYR A 163 7.51 1.00 -2.41
CA TYR A 163 6.27 0.98 -3.17
C TYR A 163 6.50 0.37 -4.55
N LEU A 164 5.55 -0.45 -4.97
CA LEU A 164 5.52 -1.07 -6.27
C LEU A 164 4.07 -1.08 -6.78
N ASN A 165 3.87 -0.72 -8.06
CA ASN A 165 2.58 -0.85 -8.72
C ASN A 165 2.77 -1.70 -9.98
N ILE A 166 1.92 -2.70 -10.16
CA ILE A 166 1.92 -3.62 -11.30
C ILE A 166 0.70 -3.31 -12.15
N HIS A 167 0.93 -2.77 -13.34
CA HIS A 167 -0.13 -2.47 -14.29
C HIS A 167 -0.44 -3.70 -15.12
N VAL A 168 -1.68 -4.17 -15.03
CA VAL A 168 -2.19 -5.33 -15.73
C VAL A 168 -3.20 -4.87 -16.77
N ASN A 169 -3.01 -5.31 -18.02
CA ASN A 169 -3.93 -5.02 -19.12
C ASN A 169 -4.69 -6.29 -19.51
N ASN A 170 -5.70 -6.64 -18.73
CA ASN A 170 -6.57 -7.78 -19.00
C ASN A 170 -8.02 -7.32 -19.19
N PRO A 171 -8.76 -7.82 -20.20
CA PRO A 171 -10.11 -7.38 -20.48
C PRO A 171 -11.19 -7.98 -19.56
N PHE A 172 -10.83 -8.94 -18.71
CA PHE A 172 -11.74 -9.62 -17.80
C PHE A 172 -11.25 -9.59 -16.37
N ASP A 173 -12.16 -9.86 -15.44
CA ASP A 173 -11.85 -9.91 -14.02
C ASP A 173 -10.82 -11.00 -13.71
N TYR A 174 -9.87 -10.64 -12.85
CA TYR A 174 -8.83 -11.55 -12.38
C TYR A 174 -8.53 -11.31 -10.90
N TYR A 175 -8.04 -12.36 -10.26
CA TYR A 175 -7.35 -12.32 -8.98
C TYR A 175 -6.26 -13.39 -8.98
N ARG A 176 -5.03 -13.01 -8.62
CA ARG A 176 -3.86 -13.91 -8.63
C ARG A 176 -3.01 -13.64 -7.40
N PRO A 177 -2.68 -14.66 -6.60
CA PRO A 177 -1.69 -14.52 -5.55
C PRO A 177 -0.37 -14.06 -6.12
N VAL A 178 0.28 -13.12 -5.44
CA VAL A 178 1.58 -12.58 -5.84
C VAL A 178 2.53 -12.53 -4.67
N THR A 179 3.79 -12.89 -4.92
CA THR A 179 4.89 -12.76 -3.97
C THR A 179 5.94 -11.83 -4.57
N ILE A 180 6.31 -10.80 -3.83
CA ILE A 180 7.32 -9.81 -4.21
C ILE A 180 8.55 -10.03 -3.35
N GLN A 181 9.68 -10.29 -4.02
CA GLN A 181 10.97 -10.59 -3.41
C GLN A 181 12.05 -9.68 -3.97
N TYR A 182 13.15 -9.55 -3.26
CA TYR A 182 14.35 -8.88 -3.74
C TYR A 182 15.58 -9.77 -3.59
N VAL A 183 16.59 -9.50 -4.41
CA VAL A 183 17.91 -10.17 -4.30
C VAL A 183 18.64 -9.59 -3.10
N SER A 184 18.76 -10.37 -2.04
CA SER A 184 19.47 -9.98 -0.81
C SER A 184 20.97 -10.16 -0.96
N ASP A 185 21.37 -11.21 -1.68
CA ASP A 185 22.76 -11.59 -1.90
C ASP A 185 22.90 -12.41 -3.20
N SER A 186 24.12 -12.52 -3.72
CA SER A 186 24.43 -13.36 -4.87
C SER A 186 25.81 -13.98 -4.74
N VAL A 187 25.89 -15.26 -5.06
CA VAL A 187 27.14 -16.03 -5.09
C VAL A 187 27.50 -16.36 -6.52
N LYS A 188 28.74 -16.06 -6.91
CA LYS A 188 29.26 -16.44 -8.23
C LYS A 188 29.57 -17.93 -8.23
N SER A 189 28.97 -18.67 -9.17
CA SER A 189 29.24 -20.09 -9.40
C SER A 189 29.87 -20.30 -10.82
N GLN A 190 30.33 -21.50 -11.10
CA GLN A 190 30.84 -21.86 -12.43
C GLN A 190 29.80 -21.70 -13.57
N LYS A 191 28.48 -21.78 -13.21
CA LYS A 191 27.37 -21.69 -14.16
C LYS A 191 26.70 -20.29 -14.16
N GLY A 192 27.29 -19.28 -13.49
CA GLY A 192 26.75 -17.94 -13.37
C GLY A 192 26.45 -17.55 -11.90
N TYR A 193 25.61 -16.54 -11.72
CA TYR A 193 25.24 -16.08 -10.38
C TYR A 193 24.04 -16.86 -9.82
N ILE A 194 24.17 -17.31 -8.58
CA ILE A 194 23.05 -17.85 -7.77
C ILE A 194 22.57 -16.70 -6.89
N TYR A 195 21.28 -16.38 -6.98
CA TYR A 195 20.66 -15.29 -6.23
C TYR A 195 19.90 -15.81 -5.02
N ASN A 196 20.15 -15.21 -3.87
CA ASN A 196 19.35 -15.42 -2.67
C ASN A 196 18.25 -14.35 -2.58
N TYR A 197 17.02 -14.79 -2.37
CA TYR A 197 15.86 -13.91 -2.34
C TYR A 197 15.30 -13.79 -0.93
N ARG A 198 14.81 -12.58 -0.59
CA ARG A 198 14.00 -12.33 0.61
C ARG A 198 12.67 -11.72 0.20
N THR A 199 11.62 -12.14 0.86
CA THR A 199 10.26 -11.62 0.61
C THR A 199 10.12 -10.23 1.20
N LEU A 200 9.61 -9.31 0.39
CA LEU A 200 9.20 -7.96 0.80
C LEU A 200 7.75 -7.96 1.26
N THR A 201 6.86 -8.51 0.43
CA THR A 201 5.43 -8.59 0.71
C THR A 201 4.77 -9.66 -0.15
N GLN A 202 3.55 -10.01 0.23
CA GLN A 202 2.65 -10.88 -0.53
C GLN A 202 1.30 -10.20 -0.62
N GLY A 203 0.51 -10.56 -1.63
CA GLY A 203 -0.83 -10.01 -1.83
C GLY A 203 -1.54 -10.66 -2.98
N THR A 204 -2.54 -9.98 -3.50
CA THR A 204 -3.35 -10.45 -4.63
C THR A 204 -3.40 -9.36 -5.70
N LEU A 205 -2.99 -9.71 -6.92
CA LEU A 205 -3.31 -8.91 -8.11
C LEU A 205 -4.79 -9.11 -8.42
N ASN A 206 -5.51 -8.02 -8.64
CA ASN A 206 -6.93 -8.06 -8.92
C ASN A 206 -7.33 -6.94 -9.90
N SER A 207 -8.51 -7.08 -10.50
CA SER A 207 -9.06 -6.13 -11.48
C SER A 207 -9.91 -5.02 -10.86
N ILE A 208 -10.10 -5.01 -9.53
CA ILE A 208 -11.01 -4.10 -8.83
C ILE A 208 -10.26 -2.92 -8.25
N GLU A 209 -9.08 -3.19 -7.66
CA GLU A 209 -8.22 -2.20 -7.01
C GLU A 209 -7.00 -1.91 -7.86
N THR A 210 -6.33 -0.80 -7.58
CA THR A 210 -4.98 -0.57 -8.08
C THR A 210 -4.03 -1.60 -7.47
N ASN A 211 -3.22 -2.27 -8.30
CA ASN A 211 -2.30 -3.30 -7.83
C ASN A 211 -1.04 -2.68 -7.20
N GLU A 212 -1.26 -1.97 -6.10
CA GLU A 212 -0.24 -1.27 -5.33
C GLU A 212 0.21 -2.10 -4.13
N PHE A 213 1.52 -2.22 -3.98
CA PHE A 213 2.15 -2.95 -2.88
C PHE A 213 3.07 -2.01 -2.12
N LYS A 214 2.74 -1.75 -0.86
CA LYS A 214 3.53 -0.94 0.06
C LYS A 214 4.23 -1.85 1.07
N PHE A 215 5.49 -1.57 1.35
CA PHE A 215 6.30 -2.35 2.28
C PHE A 215 7.37 -1.48 2.94
N LYS A 216 8.01 -2.03 3.98
CA LYS A 216 9.09 -1.32 4.68
C LYS A 216 10.21 -0.93 3.71
N PRO A 217 10.69 0.33 3.72
CA PRO A 217 11.78 0.77 2.88
C PRO A 217 12.97 -0.19 2.93
N THR A 218 13.33 -0.73 1.79
CA THR A 218 14.40 -1.74 1.65
C THR A 218 15.34 -1.33 0.54
N VAL A 219 16.65 -1.26 0.84
CA VAL A 219 17.67 -0.88 -0.13
C VAL A 219 17.96 -2.07 -1.05
N LEU A 220 17.58 -1.96 -2.31
CA LEU A 220 17.66 -3.04 -3.29
C LEU A 220 17.95 -2.53 -4.71
N LYS A 221 18.38 -3.42 -5.60
CA LYS A 221 18.61 -3.17 -7.03
C LYS A 221 17.81 -4.11 -7.93
N LYS A 222 17.53 -5.32 -7.45
CA LYS A 222 16.84 -6.36 -8.24
C LYS A 222 15.64 -6.88 -7.47
N LEU A 223 14.51 -6.97 -8.15
CA LEU A 223 13.25 -7.51 -7.66
C LEU A 223 12.87 -8.76 -8.45
N LYS A 224 12.20 -9.69 -7.80
CA LYS A 224 11.50 -10.80 -8.44
C LYS A 224 10.05 -10.79 -7.95
N ILE A 225 9.12 -10.81 -8.91
CA ILE A 225 7.70 -10.91 -8.67
C ILE A 225 7.26 -12.27 -9.18
N THR A 226 6.66 -13.08 -8.35
CA THR A 226 6.09 -14.37 -8.73
C THR A 226 4.58 -14.29 -8.62
N ILE A 227 3.90 -14.46 -9.76
CA ILE A 227 2.44 -14.47 -9.87
C ILE A 227 2.00 -15.93 -10.02
N ASN A 228 1.16 -16.40 -9.11
CA ASN A 228 0.56 -17.72 -9.22
C ASN A 228 -0.64 -17.64 -10.17
N ASN A 229 -0.52 -18.25 -11.35
CA ASN A 229 -1.58 -18.22 -12.37
C ASN A 229 -2.69 -19.24 -12.07
N GLN A 230 -2.44 -20.21 -11.18
CA GLN A 230 -3.36 -21.33 -10.98
C GLN A 230 -3.63 -22.04 -12.33
N ASP A 231 -4.85 -22.49 -12.60
CA ASP A 231 -5.25 -23.10 -13.87
C ASP A 231 -5.61 -22.08 -14.96
N ASN A 232 -5.29 -20.81 -14.75
CA ASN A 232 -5.64 -19.75 -15.68
C ASN A 232 -4.46 -19.33 -16.55
N GLN A 233 -4.77 -18.69 -17.67
CA GLN A 233 -3.76 -18.09 -18.52
C GLN A 233 -2.99 -16.98 -17.80
N PRO A 234 -1.71 -16.79 -18.12
CA PRO A 234 -0.91 -15.70 -17.60
C PRO A 234 -1.54 -14.33 -17.86
N LEU A 235 -1.42 -13.42 -16.89
CA LEU A 235 -1.85 -12.04 -17.04
C LEU A 235 -0.91 -11.28 -17.99
N ILE A 236 -1.46 -10.32 -18.72
CA ILE A 236 -0.70 -9.39 -19.55
C ILE A 236 -0.23 -8.24 -18.67
N ILE A 237 1.06 -8.23 -18.34
CA ILE A 237 1.67 -7.16 -17.55
C ILE A 237 2.12 -6.06 -18.50
N ASP A 238 1.52 -4.89 -18.38
CA ASP A 238 1.84 -3.72 -19.20
C ASP A 238 3.11 -3.04 -18.70
N SER A 239 3.16 -2.70 -17.42
CA SER A 239 4.32 -2.02 -16.82
C SER A 239 4.42 -2.25 -15.33
N VAL A 240 5.58 -1.89 -14.76
CA VAL A 240 5.81 -1.91 -13.31
C VAL A 240 6.44 -0.59 -12.89
N SER A 241 5.77 0.11 -11.97
CA SER A 241 6.29 1.33 -11.34
C SER A 241 6.94 1.01 -10.02
N VAL A 242 8.14 1.55 -9.79
CA VAL A 242 8.90 1.34 -8.55
C VAL A 242 9.21 2.69 -7.92
N LYS A 243 8.82 2.87 -6.64
CA LYS A 243 9.02 4.12 -5.90
C LYS A 243 9.60 3.85 -4.51
N GLY A 244 10.15 4.90 -3.92
CA GLY A 244 10.54 4.90 -2.51
C GLY A 244 10.27 6.25 -1.89
N TYR A 245 10.06 6.28 -0.58
CA TYR A 245 9.84 7.54 0.13
C TYR A 245 11.05 8.46 0.03
N VAL A 246 10.78 9.76 -0.02
CA VAL A 246 11.79 10.79 0.12
C VAL A 246 12.31 10.83 1.56
N TYR A 247 13.62 10.99 1.70
CA TYR A 247 14.28 11.23 2.97
C TYR A 247 14.78 12.67 3.01
N ASP A 248 14.42 13.41 4.05
CA ASP A 248 15.08 14.67 4.38
C ASP A 248 16.21 14.41 5.36
N LEU A 249 17.33 15.07 5.15
CA LEU A 249 18.41 15.12 6.11
C LEU A 249 18.30 16.40 6.94
N ILE A 250 17.84 16.27 8.18
CA ILE A 250 17.78 17.39 9.12
C ILE A 250 19.11 17.51 9.83
N VAL A 251 19.77 18.65 9.72
CA VAL A 251 21.13 18.86 10.26
C VAL A 251 21.12 20.02 11.24
N ARG A 252 21.76 19.81 12.39
CA ARG A 252 22.04 20.87 13.35
C ARG A 252 23.48 21.34 13.20
N PHE A 253 23.66 22.58 12.75
CA PHE A 253 24.94 23.26 12.72
C PHE A 253 25.14 24.04 14.02
N THR A 254 26.31 23.97 14.62
CA THR A 254 26.64 24.64 15.89
C THR A 254 27.56 25.84 15.70
N GLN A 255 28.22 25.94 14.55
CA GLN A 255 29.12 27.01 14.22
C GLN A 255 29.04 27.35 12.73
N PRO A 256 29.29 28.61 12.32
CA PRO A 256 29.47 28.96 10.92
C PRO A 256 30.73 28.28 10.37
N ALA A 257 30.57 27.38 9.41
CA ALA A 257 31.66 26.67 8.75
C ALA A 257 31.19 26.05 7.42
N THR A 258 32.12 25.61 6.59
CA THR A 258 31.82 24.73 5.46
C THR A 258 31.66 23.31 5.97
N TYR A 259 30.53 22.70 5.65
CA TYR A 259 30.21 21.33 6.05
C TYR A 259 30.13 20.42 4.83
N TYR A 260 30.58 19.19 4.98
CA TYR A 260 30.56 18.18 3.94
C TYR A 260 29.65 17.01 4.35
N LEU A 261 28.76 16.60 3.44
CA LEU A 261 28.02 15.37 3.58
C LEU A 261 28.82 14.25 2.89
N THR A 262 29.37 13.32 3.68
CA THR A 262 30.09 12.16 3.15
C THR A 262 29.19 10.94 3.13
N TYR A 263 29.26 10.14 2.07
CA TYR A 263 28.46 8.92 1.91
C TYR A 263 29.21 7.85 1.10
N GLY A 264 28.62 6.65 1.00
CA GLY A 264 29.19 5.55 0.21
C GLY A 264 30.29 4.74 0.91
N ASN A 265 30.56 4.96 2.22
CA ASN A 265 31.50 4.14 2.96
C ASN A 265 30.80 2.90 3.55
N PRO A 266 31.02 1.67 3.02
CA PRO A 266 30.38 0.45 3.52
C PRO A 266 30.85 0.06 4.93
N SER A 267 31.99 0.57 5.39
CA SER A 267 32.55 0.32 6.72
C SER A 267 32.20 1.40 7.74
N ALA A 268 31.42 2.41 7.38
CA ALA A 268 31.01 3.45 8.30
C ALA A 268 29.99 2.91 9.30
N PHE A 269 30.22 3.19 10.58
CA PHE A 269 29.24 2.91 11.61
C PHE A 269 28.15 3.99 11.61
N ARG A 270 26.90 3.57 11.91
CA ARG A 270 25.81 4.51 12.11
C ARG A 270 26.12 5.36 13.36
N PRO A 271 26.19 6.68 13.23
CA PRO A 271 26.36 7.53 14.40
C PRO A 271 25.09 7.49 15.26
N ASN A 272 25.27 7.64 16.56
CA ASN A 272 24.17 7.79 17.52
C ASN A 272 24.17 9.24 18.02
N TYR A 273 23.17 10.01 17.65
CA TYR A 273 23.04 11.41 18.04
C TYR A 273 21.81 11.62 18.93
N ASP A 274 21.96 12.46 19.94
CA ASP A 274 20.87 12.84 20.86
C ASP A 274 19.65 13.44 20.13
N ILE A 275 19.85 14.03 18.94
CA ILE A 275 18.77 14.62 18.14
C ILE A 275 17.67 13.59 17.81
N GLU A 276 17.99 12.30 17.74
CA GLU A 276 17.01 11.22 17.51
C GLU A 276 16.02 11.11 18.68
N GLN A 277 16.46 11.39 19.90
CA GLN A 277 15.61 11.33 21.10
C GLN A 277 14.75 12.59 21.28
N PHE A 278 15.13 13.68 20.63
CA PHE A 278 14.46 14.98 20.73
C PHE A 278 13.80 15.41 19.41
N ALA A 279 13.45 14.46 18.55
CA ALA A 279 12.84 14.75 17.24
C ALA A 279 11.59 15.63 17.33
N THR A 280 10.80 15.49 18.39
CA THR A 280 9.59 16.32 18.65
C THR A 280 9.89 17.79 19.00
N LYS A 281 11.15 18.12 19.31
CA LYS A 281 11.60 19.49 19.61
C LYS A 281 12.20 20.19 18.39
N ILE A 282 12.25 19.52 17.24
CA ILE A 282 12.73 20.12 15.99
C ILE A 282 11.66 21.11 15.50
N PRO A 283 12.01 22.37 15.19
CA PRO A 283 11.04 23.33 14.68
C PRO A 283 10.47 22.90 13.32
N ASP A 284 9.22 23.24 13.04
CA ASP A 284 8.58 22.92 11.76
C ASP A 284 9.12 23.81 10.62
N ASN A 285 9.63 25.02 10.93
CA ASN A 285 10.09 26.02 9.98
C ASN A 285 11.60 25.94 9.72
N LEU A 286 12.09 24.80 9.25
CA LEU A 286 13.48 24.60 8.93
C LEU A 286 13.87 25.31 7.62
N VAL A 287 15.11 25.85 7.59
CA VAL A 287 15.69 26.42 6.38
C VAL A 287 16.12 25.27 5.45
N SER A 288 15.61 25.30 4.21
CA SER A 288 16.03 24.35 3.18
C SER A 288 17.38 24.73 2.61
N LEU A 289 18.33 23.81 2.62
CA LEU A 289 19.66 23.97 2.04
C LEU A 289 19.79 23.14 0.77
N LYS A 290 20.64 23.62 -0.16
CA LYS A 290 21.04 22.87 -1.34
C LYS A 290 22.44 22.33 -1.12
N LEU A 291 22.68 21.10 -1.57
CA LEU A 291 24.04 20.57 -1.63
C LEU A 291 24.82 21.25 -2.76
N GLY A 292 26.12 21.45 -2.55
CA GLY A 292 27.05 21.79 -3.63
C GLY A 292 27.35 20.57 -4.51
N ASP A 293 28.30 20.75 -5.42
CA ASP A 293 28.67 19.68 -6.35
C ASP A 293 29.30 18.50 -5.64
N GLU A 294 29.01 17.30 -6.15
CA GLU A 294 29.59 16.05 -5.66
C GLU A 294 31.09 15.99 -5.99
N GLN A 295 31.90 15.66 -4.99
CA GLN A 295 33.32 15.45 -5.14
C GLN A 295 33.69 14.01 -4.78
N HIS A 296 34.45 13.35 -5.63
CA HIS A 296 34.95 12.01 -5.35
C HIS A 296 36.16 12.11 -4.42
N ILE A 297 36.10 11.36 -3.30
CA ILE A 297 37.21 11.27 -2.36
C ILE A 297 37.97 9.97 -2.69
N GLU A 298 39.16 10.10 -3.26
CA GLU A 298 40.06 8.97 -3.42
C GLU A 298 40.59 8.52 -2.05
N ARG A 299 40.45 7.25 -1.75
CA ARG A 299 41.07 6.67 -0.54
C ARG A 299 42.47 6.30 -0.89
N GLU A 300 43.44 6.83 -0.15
CA GLU A 300 44.76 6.23 -0.13
C GLU A 300 44.67 4.78 0.36
N PRO A 301 45.31 3.82 -0.32
CA PRO A 301 45.33 2.45 0.15
C PRO A 301 45.98 2.43 1.54
N SER A 302 45.24 1.90 2.52
CA SER A 302 45.78 1.69 3.87
C SER A 302 47.03 0.81 3.75
N LYS A 303 48.18 1.36 4.22
CA LYS A 303 49.43 0.62 4.36
C LYS A 303 49.28 -0.56 5.30
#